data_f5d2a2b18b481f5b7b47600bc2ddd805
#
_entry.id   f5d2a2b18b481f5b7b47600bc2ddd805
#
_cell.length_a   1.000
_cell.length_b   1.000
_cell.length_c   1.000
_cell.angle_alpha   90.00
_cell.angle_beta   90.00
_cell.angle_gamma   90.00
#
_symmetry.space_group_name_H-M   'P 1'
#
loop_
_entity.id
_entity.type
_entity.pdbx_description
1 polymer ?
#
loop_
_entity_poly.entity_id
_entity_poly.type
_entity_poly.pdbx_seq_one_letter_code
_entity_poly.pdbx_strand_id
1 'polypeptide(L)'
;MLASGHSYREVRERLDCSDEYIREWKKRFQEERLAGLDSRYRGSQPRTRTAEGEARILEATRRGPADGTTHWSSYRLAKKLGISQSSVSRVWRHFGIQPHRSRGYMASEDPEFEEKAADIIGLYMKPPLNAAVFCVDEKSAIQALDRLDPVLPLSPGRAERHGFEYFRHGTLSLYAALDTRTGDVIGKTTDRHTSVEFVDFLSTIVASQPPDREIHIVVDNLSAHKTKGVFEFLNTNPAVRLHYTPTYSSWLNQVEIWFSKIQRAVIARGIFTSKTDLSRKLLRYIKQYNKTATLFHWRYKNVDHRIKPDHSTSL
;
A
#
# COMPACT_ATOMS: atom_id res chain seq x y z
N MET A 1 0.31 -59.32 -13.13
CA MET A 1 -0.70 -60.34 -12.74
C MET A 1 -1.19 -61.15 -13.90
N LEU A 2 -1.85 -60.60 -14.94
CA LEU A 2 -2.28 -61.41 -16.10
C LEU A 2 -1.09 -62.10 -16.85
N ALA A 3 0.02 -61.39 -17.01
CA ALA A 3 1.25 -61.95 -17.60
C ALA A 3 1.90 -63.03 -16.72
N SER A 4 1.58 -63.09 -15.46
CA SER A 4 2.02 -64.11 -14.49
C SER A 4 1.03 -65.23 -14.30
N GLY A 5 0.02 -65.33 -15.20
CA GLY A 5 -0.92 -66.44 -15.21
C GLY A 5 -2.15 -66.34 -14.31
N HIS A 6 -2.34 -65.17 -13.63
CA HIS A 6 -3.49 -64.99 -12.79
C HIS A 6 -4.79 -64.85 -13.61
N SER A 7 -5.88 -65.45 -13.11
CA SER A 7 -7.20 -65.35 -13.72
C SER A 7 -7.82 -63.97 -13.56
N TYR A 8 -8.82 -63.62 -14.39
CA TYR A 8 -9.58 -62.37 -14.24
C TYR A 8 -10.25 -62.28 -12.87
N ARG A 9 -10.70 -63.40 -12.32
CA ARG A 9 -11.32 -63.45 -11.00
C ARG A 9 -10.32 -63.04 -9.90
N GLU A 10 -9.11 -63.58 -9.91
CA GLU A 10 -8.06 -63.26 -8.94
C GLU A 10 -7.61 -61.81 -9.05
N VAL A 11 -7.52 -61.28 -10.28
CA VAL A 11 -7.15 -59.87 -10.51
C VAL A 11 -8.24 -58.95 -9.96
N ARG A 12 -9.50 -59.26 -10.21
CA ARG A 12 -10.64 -58.48 -9.75
C ARG A 12 -10.71 -58.46 -8.21
N GLU A 13 -10.61 -59.60 -7.59
CA GLU A 13 -10.61 -59.70 -6.11
C GLU A 13 -9.46 -58.96 -5.45
N ARG A 14 -8.30 -58.96 -6.10
CA ARG A 14 -7.10 -58.34 -5.54
C ARG A 14 -7.02 -56.81 -5.79
N LEU A 15 -7.58 -56.31 -6.89
CA LEU A 15 -7.48 -54.90 -7.27
C LEU A 15 -8.84 -54.16 -7.13
N ASP A 16 -9.88 -54.84 -6.65
CA ASP A 16 -11.22 -54.28 -6.50
C ASP A 16 -11.72 -53.54 -7.77
N CYS A 17 -11.65 -54.21 -8.92
CA CYS A 17 -11.96 -53.62 -10.20
C CYS A 17 -12.90 -54.53 -11.04
N SER A 18 -13.55 -53.96 -12.04
CA SER A 18 -14.46 -54.72 -12.93
C SER A 18 -13.70 -55.51 -14.01
N ASP A 19 -14.34 -56.56 -14.53
CA ASP A 19 -13.80 -57.31 -15.68
C ASP A 19 -13.60 -56.42 -16.93
N GLU A 20 -14.48 -55.42 -17.11
CA GLU A 20 -14.39 -54.45 -18.22
C GLU A 20 -13.14 -53.58 -18.07
N TYR A 21 -12.81 -53.13 -16.85
CA TYR A 21 -11.60 -52.40 -16.54
C TYR A 21 -10.35 -53.22 -16.89
N ILE A 22 -10.34 -54.49 -16.52
CA ILE A 22 -9.23 -55.42 -16.83
C ILE A 22 -9.06 -55.61 -18.34
N ARG A 23 -10.17 -55.80 -19.06
CA ARG A 23 -10.14 -55.96 -20.53
C ARG A 23 -9.64 -54.70 -21.23
N GLU A 24 -10.11 -53.55 -20.82
CA GLU A 24 -9.70 -52.25 -21.39
C GLU A 24 -8.18 -52.04 -21.24
N TRP A 25 -7.66 -52.22 -20.03
CA TRP A 25 -6.23 -52.03 -19.80
C TRP A 25 -5.36 -53.08 -20.48
N LYS A 26 -5.85 -54.32 -20.59
CA LYS A 26 -5.17 -55.37 -21.34
C LYS A 26 -5.10 -55.03 -22.83
N LYS A 27 -6.20 -54.58 -23.41
CA LYS A 27 -6.31 -54.15 -24.82
C LYS A 27 -5.33 -52.99 -25.08
N ARG A 28 -5.38 -51.97 -24.29
CA ARG A 28 -4.50 -50.79 -24.40
C ARG A 28 -3.00 -51.18 -24.33
N PHE A 29 -2.66 -52.03 -23.41
CA PHE A 29 -1.29 -52.53 -23.32
C PHE A 29 -0.87 -53.43 -24.53
N GLN A 30 -1.79 -54.21 -25.06
CA GLN A 30 -1.51 -55.02 -26.24
C GLN A 30 -1.28 -54.17 -27.51
N GLU A 31 -2.08 -53.12 -27.67
CA GLU A 31 -2.02 -52.22 -28.82
C GLU A 31 -0.87 -51.20 -28.72
N GLU A 32 -0.67 -50.58 -27.60
CA GLU A 32 0.21 -49.41 -27.44
C GLU A 32 1.38 -49.64 -26.43
N ARG A 33 1.52 -50.86 -25.87
CA ARG A 33 2.51 -51.20 -24.86
C ARG A 33 2.47 -50.25 -23.65
N LEU A 34 3.62 -49.74 -23.21
CA LEU A 34 3.73 -48.83 -22.05
C LEU A 34 3.00 -47.49 -22.26
N ALA A 35 2.98 -46.98 -23.50
CA ALA A 35 2.28 -45.76 -23.83
C ALA A 35 0.76 -45.90 -23.63
N GLY A 36 0.17 -47.11 -23.79
CA GLY A 36 -1.23 -47.39 -23.52
C GLY A 36 -1.61 -47.31 -22.04
N LEU A 37 -0.64 -47.30 -21.11
CA LEU A 37 -0.85 -47.15 -19.67
C LEU A 37 -0.89 -45.68 -19.22
N ASP A 38 -0.52 -44.74 -20.07
CA ASP A 38 -0.60 -43.33 -19.77
C ASP A 38 -2.07 -42.87 -19.69
N SER A 39 -2.30 -41.91 -18.78
CA SER A 39 -3.64 -41.33 -18.65
C SER A 39 -4.05 -40.58 -19.93
N ARG A 40 -5.12 -41.03 -20.59
CA ARG A 40 -5.72 -40.30 -21.72
C ARG A 40 -6.58 -39.12 -21.29
N TYR A 41 -6.77 -38.93 -19.98
CA TYR A 41 -7.48 -37.77 -19.44
C TYR A 41 -6.61 -36.53 -19.55
N ARG A 42 -6.74 -35.84 -20.66
CA ARG A 42 -6.04 -34.57 -20.90
C ARG A 42 -6.72 -33.37 -20.23
N GLY A 43 -7.73 -33.58 -19.40
CA GLY A 43 -8.58 -32.54 -18.87
C GLY A 43 -9.38 -31.84 -19.97
N SER A 44 -10.60 -31.45 -19.70
CA SER A 44 -11.31 -30.51 -20.56
C SER A 44 -10.63 -29.15 -20.46
N GLN A 45 -9.91 -28.71 -21.47
CA GLN A 45 -9.41 -27.34 -21.52
C GLN A 45 -10.64 -26.42 -21.61
N PRO A 46 -10.83 -25.51 -20.65
CA PRO A 46 -11.90 -24.53 -20.74
C PRO A 46 -11.78 -23.76 -22.07
N ARG A 47 -12.85 -23.57 -22.80
CA ARG A 47 -12.89 -22.80 -24.06
C ARG A 47 -12.30 -21.38 -23.96
N THR A 48 -12.17 -20.87 -22.75
CA THR A 48 -11.60 -19.55 -22.43
C THR A 48 -10.08 -19.54 -22.22
N ARG A 49 -9.39 -20.67 -22.36
CA ARG A 49 -7.93 -20.76 -22.29
C ARG A 49 -7.23 -20.54 -23.63
N THR A 50 -7.95 -20.22 -24.67
CA THR A 50 -7.34 -19.78 -25.92
C THR A 50 -6.80 -18.36 -25.75
N ALA A 51 -5.67 -18.05 -26.36
CA ALA A 51 -5.11 -16.69 -26.34
C ALA A 51 -6.12 -15.63 -26.82
N GLU A 52 -6.96 -15.99 -27.79
CA GLU A 52 -8.05 -15.15 -28.28
C GLU A 52 -9.14 -14.90 -27.20
N GLY A 53 -9.50 -15.93 -26.45
CA GLY A 53 -10.47 -15.80 -25.35
C GLY A 53 -9.97 -14.90 -24.23
N GLU A 54 -8.68 -15.00 -23.87
CA GLU A 54 -8.03 -14.12 -22.89
C GLU A 54 -7.94 -12.67 -23.42
N ALA A 55 -7.51 -12.48 -24.67
CA ALA A 55 -7.43 -11.16 -25.29
C ALA A 55 -8.81 -10.48 -25.34
N ARG A 56 -9.88 -11.22 -25.70
CA ARG A 56 -11.25 -10.71 -25.71
C ARG A 56 -11.72 -10.24 -24.34
N ILE A 57 -11.38 -10.97 -23.27
CA ILE A 57 -11.72 -10.59 -21.88
C ILE A 57 -10.93 -9.31 -21.50
N LEU A 58 -9.64 -9.26 -21.81
CA LEU A 58 -8.79 -8.13 -21.50
C LEU A 58 -9.24 -6.85 -22.21
N GLU A 59 -9.52 -6.94 -23.50
CA GLU A 59 -10.01 -5.82 -24.30
C GLU A 59 -11.35 -5.30 -23.80
N ALA A 60 -12.31 -6.18 -23.53
CA ALA A 60 -13.59 -5.80 -22.98
C ALA A 60 -13.48 -5.18 -21.59
N THR A 61 -12.50 -5.64 -20.76
CA THR A 61 -12.20 -5.04 -19.46
C THR A 61 -11.68 -3.61 -19.59
N ARG A 62 -10.78 -3.35 -20.55
CA ARG A 62 -10.18 -2.02 -20.79
C ARG A 62 -11.20 -1.00 -21.31
N ARG A 63 -12.11 -1.41 -22.20
CA ARG A 63 -13.14 -0.52 -22.77
C ARG A 63 -14.17 -0.03 -21.74
N GLY A 64 -14.19 -0.61 -20.56
CA GLY A 64 -15.17 -0.28 -19.55
C GLY A 64 -16.63 -0.66 -19.92
N PRO A 65 -17.56 -0.47 -19.00
CA PRO A 65 -18.99 -0.69 -19.23
C PRO A 65 -19.63 0.46 -20.02
N ALA A 66 -20.55 0.13 -20.96
CA ALA A 66 -21.30 1.14 -21.72
C ALA A 66 -22.57 1.64 -21.00
N ASP A 67 -22.87 1.11 -19.83
CA ASP A 67 -24.11 1.36 -19.08
C ASP A 67 -24.00 2.47 -18.00
N GLY A 68 -22.95 3.29 -18.10
CA GLY A 68 -22.71 4.40 -17.18
C GLY A 68 -22.04 4.01 -15.86
N THR A 69 -21.73 2.75 -15.61
CA THR A 69 -20.96 2.34 -14.44
C THR A 69 -19.47 2.48 -14.68
N THR A 70 -18.71 2.77 -13.62
CA THR A 70 -17.28 3.12 -13.71
C THR A 70 -16.34 1.94 -13.97
N HIS A 71 -16.77 0.71 -13.66
CA HIS A 71 -15.91 -0.48 -13.81
C HIS A 71 -16.73 -1.76 -13.95
N TRP A 72 -16.09 -2.79 -14.51
CA TRP A 72 -16.68 -4.12 -14.62
C TRP A 72 -16.60 -4.88 -13.30
N SER A 73 -17.69 -5.55 -12.92
CA SER A 73 -17.62 -6.73 -12.06
C SER A 73 -17.40 -7.98 -12.92
N SER A 74 -16.77 -9.01 -12.37
CA SER A 74 -16.54 -10.27 -13.08
C SER A 74 -17.84 -10.93 -13.54
N TYR A 75 -18.91 -10.80 -12.76
CA TYR A 75 -20.24 -11.31 -13.10
C TYR A 75 -20.85 -10.58 -14.31
N ARG A 76 -20.81 -9.24 -14.32
CA ARG A 76 -21.37 -8.43 -15.42
C ARG A 76 -20.59 -8.62 -16.72
N LEU A 77 -19.26 -8.65 -16.64
CA LEU A 77 -18.44 -8.90 -17.84
C LEU A 77 -18.68 -10.32 -18.39
N ALA A 78 -18.80 -11.31 -17.53
CA ALA A 78 -19.12 -12.67 -17.92
C ALA A 78 -20.46 -12.75 -18.64
N LYS A 79 -21.51 -12.10 -18.12
CA LYS A 79 -22.83 -12.00 -18.74
C LYS A 79 -22.76 -11.35 -20.13
N LYS A 80 -22.03 -10.24 -20.26
CA LYS A 80 -21.84 -9.53 -21.53
C LYS A 80 -21.14 -10.39 -22.59
N LEU A 81 -20.13 -11.16 -22.18
CA LEU A 81 -19.33 -11.97 -23.10
C LEU A 81 -19.91 -13.37 -23.36
N GLY A 82 -20.99 -13.77 -22.66
CA GLY A 82 -21.60 -15.11 -22.77
C GLY A 82 -20.70 -16.23 -22.24
N ILE A 83 -19.90 -15.96 -21.20
CA ILE A 83 -18.95 -16.92 -20.61
C ILE A 83 -19.17 -17.05 -19.10
N SER A 84 -18.49 -18.00 -18.45
CA SER A 84 -18.60 -18.16 -16.99
C SER A 84 -17.87 -17.05 -16.22
N GLN A 85 -18.41 -16.66 -15.09
CA GLN A 85 -17.79 -15.69 -14.16
C GLN A 85 -16.39 -16.17 -13.69
N SER A 86 -16.24 -17.49 -13.47
CA SER A 86 -14.96 -18.08 -13.09
C SER A 86 -13.88 -17.92 -14.16
N SER A 87 -14.26 -17.90 -15.44
CA SER A 87 -13.33 -17.65 -16.56
C SER A 87 -12.79 -16.23 -16.51
N VAL A 88 -13.66 -15.22 -16.33
CA VAL A 88 -13.24 -13.83 -16.18
C VAL A 88 -12.34 -13.65 -14.96
N SER A 89 -12.75 -14.19 -13.80
CA SER A 89 -11.98 -14.08 -12.56
C SER A 89 -10.60 -14.73 -12.66
N ARG A 90 -10.47 -15.83 -13.41
CA ARG A 90 -9.19 -16.51 -13.62
C ARG A 90 -8.26 -15.67 -14.48
N VAL A 91 -8.76 -15.08 -15.57
CA VAL A 91 -7.99 -14.19 -16.44
C VAL A 91 -7.56 -12.95 -15.66
N TRP A 92 -8.46 -12.28 -14.95
CA TRP A 92 -8.11 -11.12 -14.15
C TRP A 92 -7.05 -11.44 -13.08
N ARG A 93 -7.14 -12.59 -12.43
CA ARG A 93 -6.14 -13.04 -11.45
C ARG A 93 -4.78 -13.32 -12.10
N HIS A 94 -4.79 -13.96 -13.26
CA HIS A 94 -3.56 -14.27 -14.00
C HIS A 94 -2.82 -13.00 -14.41
N PHE A 95 -3.53 -11.98 -14.90
CA PHE A 95 -2.96 -10.71 -15.32
C PHE A 95 -2.91 -9.63 -14.20
N GLY A 96 -3.24 -9.96 -12.97
CA GLY A 96 -3.25 -9.02 -11.84
C GLY A 96 -4.25 -7.88 -11.95
N ILE A 97 -5.28 -8.01 -12.80
CA ILE A 97 -6.27 -6.96 -13.07
C ILE A 97 -7.31 -6.88 -11.96
N GLN A 98 -7.53 -5.67 -11.47
CA GLN A 98 -8.51 -5.37 -10.41
C GLN A 98 -9.36 -4.16 -10.79
N PRO A 99 -10.37 -4.28 -11.67
CA PRO A 99 -11.12 -3.14 -12.21
C PRO A 99 -11.81 -2.28 -11.16
N HIS A 100 -12.15 -2.86 -10.00
CA HIS A 100 -12.79 -2.18 -8.87
C HIS A 100 -11.80 -1.35 -8.02
N ARG A 101 -10.50 -1.43 -8.30
CA ARG A 101 -9.47 -0.67 -7.59
C ARG A 101 -8.91 0.40 -8.51
N SER A 102 -9.11 1.65 -8.10
CA SER A 102 -8.43 2.80 -8.69
C SER A 102 -7.25 3.18 -7.80
N ARG A 103 -6.09 3.38 -8.39
CA ARG A 103 -4.95 4.00 -7.73
C ARG A 103 -4.67 5.30 -8.44
N GLY A 104 -4.81 6.40 -7.71
CA GLY A 104 -4.32 7.69 -8.20
C GLY A 104 -2.79 7.65 -8.26
N TYR A 105 -2.23 8.18 -9.31
CA TYR A 105 -0.83 8.56 -9.36
C TYR A 105 -0.76 10.01 -9.86
N MET A 106 0.24 10.73 -9.41
CA MET A 106 0.55 12.05 -9.95
C MET A 106 1.97 11.99 -10.50
N ALA A 107 2.13 12.37 -11.74
CA ALA A 107 3.44 12.63 -12.30
C ALA A 107 3.86 14.04 -11.88
N SER A 108 5.07 14.19 -11.37
CA SER A 108 5.61 15.52 -11.09
C SER A 108 6.01 16.19 -12.39
N GLU A 109 5.52 17.41 -12.61
CA GLU A 109 5.94 18.29 -13.70
C GLU A 109 6.97 19.33 -13.21
N ASP A 110 7.57 19.11 -12.04
CA ASP A 110 8.59 19.98 -11.47
C ASP A 110 9.85 19.95 -12.36
N PRO A 111 10.27 21.07 -12.96
CA PRO A 111 11.42 21.11 -13.85
C PRO A 111 12.74 20.75 -13.13
N GLU A 112 12.79 20.95 -11.80
CA GLU A 112 13.94 20.63 -10.96
C GLU A 112 13.79 19.28 -10.24
N PHE A 113 12.91 18.39 -10.76
CA PHE A 113 12.58 17.12 -10.11
C PHE A 113 13.82 16.28 -9.81
N GLU A 114 14.68 16.09 -10.81
CA GLU A 114 15.86 15.23 -10.67
C GLU A 114 16.85 15.78 -9.65
N GLU A 115 17.07 17.11 -9.66
CA GLU A 115 17.98 17.78 -8.73
C GLU A 115 17.49 17.67 -7.27
N LYS A 116 16.23 18.05 -7.03
CA LYS A 116 15.61 17.97 -5.69
C LYS A 116 15.53 16.54 -5.18
N ALA A 117 15.18 15.59 -6.05
CA ALA A 117 15.10 14.18 -5.68
C ALA A 117 16.50 13.61 -5.36
N ALA A 118 17.52 13.97 -6.16
CA ALA A 118 18.90 13.54 -5.93
C ALA A 118 19.46 14.10 -4.61
N ASP A 119 19.19 15.37 -4.30
CA ASP A 119 19.59 16.01 -3.04
C ASP A 119 19.01 15.26 -1.83
N ILE A 120 17.70 15.03 -1.81
CA ILE A 120 17.01 14.32 -0.72
C ILE A 120 17.48 12.85 -0.60
N ILE A 121 17.60 12.14 -1.71
CA ILE A 121 18.12 10.76 -1.72
C ILE A 121 19.56 10.74 -1.22
N GLY A 122 20.38 11.72 -1.62
CA GLY A 122 21.73 11.90 -1.14
C GLY A 122 21.82 12.04 0.37
N LEU A 123 20.95 12.85 0.97
CA LEU A 123 20.85 13.01 2.43
C LEU A 123 20.49 11.71 3.15
N TYR A 124 19.62 10.88 2.56
CA TYR A 124 19.24 9.60 3.15
C TYR A 124 20.31 8.52 3.02
N MET A 125 21.01 8.50 1.89
CA MET A 125 22.03 7.48 1.60
C MET A 125 23.37 7.79 2.25
N LYS A 126 23.75 9.07 2.32
CA LYS A 126 25.03 9.53 2.83
C LYS A 126 24.86 10.89 3.54
N PRO A 127 24.25 10.90 4.74
CA PRO A 127 24.12 12.15 5.50
C PRO A 127 25.49 12.73 5.87
N PRO A 128 25.64 14.06 5.97
CA PRO A 128 26.84 14.68 6.45
C PRO A 128 27.22 14.18 7.86
N LEU A 129 28.52 14.00 8.13
CA LEU A 129 28.99 13.30 9.33
C LEU A 129 28.55 13.93 10.64
N ASN A 130 28.42 15.25 10.69
CA ASN A 130 28.04 16.00 11.89
C ASN A 130 26.66 16.65 11.80
N ALA A 131 25.77 16.09 10.98
CA ALA A 131 24.43 16.63 10.76
C ALA A 131 23.33 15.77 11.38
N ALA A 132 22.21 16.41 11.70
CA ALA A 132 20.93 15.76 11.92
C ALA A 132 20.08 15.92 10.66
N VAL A 133 19.43 14.87 10.22
CA VAL A 133 18.52 14.91 9.06
C VAL A 133 17.12 14.55 9.52
N PHE A 134 16.20 15.50 9.41
CA PHE A 134 14.79 15.33 9.77
C PHE A 134 13.91 15.36 8.54
N CYS A 135 12.90 14.50 8.53
CA CYS A 135 11.75 14.60 7.62
C CYS A 135 10.61 15.25 8.37
N VAL A 136 10.15 16.40 7.91
CA VAL A 136 9.14 17.21 8.61
C VAL A 136 7.92 17.38 7.72
N ASP A 137 6.74 17.25 8.33
CA ASP A 137 5.45 17.49 7.69
C ASP A 137 4.36 17.69 8.75
N GLU A 138 3.15 18.08 8.31
CA GLU A 138 2.00 18.18 9.19
C GLU A 138 0.83 17.31 8.74
N LYS A 139 0.24 16.61 9.69
CA LYS A 139 -1.05 15.96 9.53
C LYS A 139 -2.15 16.89 10.01
N SER A 140 -2.73 17.61 9.07
CA SER A 140 -3.76 18.60 9.35
C SER A 140 -5.14 17.97 9.62
N ALA A 141 -6.03 18.74 10.25
CA ALA A 141 -7.46 18.46 10.44
C ALA A 141 -7.79 17.09 11.08
N ILE A 142 -6.97 16.62 12.02
CA ILE A 142 -7.27 15.41 12.79
C ILE A 142 -8.50 15.69 13.67
N GLN A 143 -9.59 14.96 13.44
CA GLN A 143 -10.84 15.18 14.16
C GLN A 143 -10.83 14.51 15.54
N ALA A 144 -11.21 15.27 16.57
CA ALA A 144 -11.50 14.73 17.89
C ALA A 144 -12.93 14.18 17.87
N LEU A 145 -13.07 12.91 17.53
CA LEU A 145 -14.35 12.21 17.45
C LEU A 145 -14.64 11.47 18.75
N ASP A 146 -15.76 11.78 19.39
CA ASP A 146 -16.29 11.06 20.52
C ASP A 146 -17.49 10.22 20.08
N ARG A 147 -17.64 9.02 20.60
CA ARG A 147 -18.77 8.14 20.28
C ARG A 147 -19.91 8.39 21.25
N LEU A 148 -21.13 8.55 20.71
CA LEU A 148 -22.31 8.68 21.53
C LEU A 148 -22.73 7.34 22.12
N ASP A 149 -22.61 6.26 21.35
CA ASP A 149 -22.92 4.92 21.80
C ASP A 149 -21.73 4.22 22.44
N PRO A 150 -21.95 3.36 23.43
CA PRO A 150 -20.92 2.50 23.99
C PRO A 150 -20.29 1.61 22.91
N VAL A 151 -18.98 1.46 22.96
CA VAL A 151 -18.28 0.49 22.11
C VAL A 151 -18.61 -0.93 22.58
N LEU A 152 -19.10 -1.76 21.65
CA LEU A 152 -19.29 -3.18 21.91
C LEU A 152 -17.94 -3.89 21.78
N PRO A 153 -17.39 -4.49 22.87
CA PRO A 153 -16.05 -5.00 22.87
C PRO A 153 -15.88 -6.24 21.96
N LEU A 154 -14.65 -6.45 21.55
CA LEU A 154 -14.23 -7.66 20.85
C LEU A 154 -14.57 -8.91 21.71
N SER A 155 -15.15 -9.94 21.08
CA SER A 155 -15.42 -11.23 21.70
C SER A 155 -15.18 -12.37 20.68
N PRO A 156 -15.03 -13.63 21.12
CA PRO A 156 -14.82 -14.75 20.22
C PRO A 156 -15.88 -14.80 19.10
N GLY A 157 -15.43 -14.81 17.83
CA GLY A 157 -16.31 -14.80 16.66
C GLY A 157 -17.00 -13.47 16.34
N ARG A 158 -16.74 -12.40 17.11
CA ARG A 158 -17.36 -11.07 16.90
C ARG A 158 -16.29 -9.98 16.94
N ALA A 159 -16.21 -9.21 15.84
CA ALA A 159 -15.39 -8.00 15.81
C ALA A 159 -15.95 -6.91 16.75
N GLU A 160 -15.08 -6.04 17.23
CA GLU A 160 -15.47 -4.80 17.92
C GLU A 160 -16.42 -3.98 17.04
N ARG A 161 -17.47 -3.43 17.63
CA ARG A 161 -18.47 -2.62 16.93
C ARG A 161 -18.57 -1.25 17.57
N HIS A 162 -18.60 -0.23 16.72
CA HIS A 162 -18.77 1.16 17.09
C HIS A 162 -20.15 1.66 16.59
N GLY A 163 -20.81 2.50 17.38
CA GLY A 163 -22.00 3.24 16.95
C GLY A 163 -21.69 4.14 15.76
N PHE A 164 -22.70 4.46 14.98
CA PHE A 164 -22.58 5.38 13.83
C PHE A 164 -22.55 6.84 14.26
N GLU A 165 -23.18 7.16 15.38
CA GLU A 165 -23.27 8.51 15.86
C GLU A 165 -22.02 8.93 16.62
N TYR A 166 -21.58 10.16 16.37
CA TYR A 166 -20.40 10.73 17.00
C TYR A 166 -20.56 12.23 17.21
N PHE A 167 -19.93 12.72 18.25
CA PHE A 167 -19.78 14.14 18.52
C PHE A 167 -18.39 14.60 18.09
N ARG A 168 -18.30 15.79 17.46
CA ARG A 168 -17.05 16.40 17.02
C ARG A 168 -16.64 17.49 17.98
N HIS A 169 -15.52 17.29 18.69
CA HIS A 169 -14.95 18.30 19.59
C HIS A 169 -13.98 19.27 18.89
N GLY A 170 -13.95 19.28 17.56
CA GLY A 170 -13.06 20.09 16.74
C GLY A 170 -11.90 19.30 16.15
N THR A 171 -10.92 20.03 15.62
CA THR A 171 -9.76 19.47 14.94
C THR A 171 -8.47 19.97 15.55
N LEU A 172 -7.40 19.18 15.40
CA LEU A 172 -6.01 19.55 15.65
C LEU A 172 -5.15 19.21 14.44
N SER A 173 -4.04 19.91 14.30
CA SER A 173 -2.93 19.53 13.41
C SER A 173 -1.79 18.96 14.24
N LEU A 174 -1.09 17.95 13.70
CA LEU A 174 0.08 17.34 14.30
C LEU A 174 1.28 17.59 13.38
N TYR A 175 2.19 18.43 13.80
CA TYR A 175 3.53 18.51 13.23
C TYR A 175 4.38 17.35 13.73
N ALA A 176 5.15 16.75 12.83
CA ALA A 176 6.08 15.67 13.17
C ALA A 176 7.40 15.83 12.44
N ALA A 177 8.50 15.61 13.14
CA ALA A 177 9.85 15.55 12.62
C ALA A 177 10.42 14.17 12.91
N LEU A 178 10.64 13.38 11.86
CA LEU A 178 11.26 12.07 11.93
C LEU A 178 12.78 12.20 11.74
N ASP A 179 13.55 11.82 12.74
CA ASP A 179 15.00 11.67 12.59
C ASP A 179 15.32 10.45 11.73
N THR A 180 15.93 10.67 10.59
CA THR A 180 16.21 9.61 9.61
C THR A 180 17.27 8.61 10.07
N ARG A 181 18.06 8.96 11.09
CA ARG A 181 19.14 8.14 11.63
C ARG A 181 18.69 7.26 12.80
N THR A 182 17.80 7.73 13.64
CA THR A 182 17.32 6.99 14.82
C THR A 182 15.93 6.41 14.62
N GLY A 183 15.11 7.03 13.76
CA GLY A 183 13.70 6.76 13.61
C GLY A 183 12.83 7.43 14.68
N ASP A 184 13.42 8.20 15.60
CA ASP A 184 12.69 8.94 16.61
C ASP A 184 11.85 10.06 15.99
N VAL A 185 10.78 10.43 16.67
CA VAL A 185 9.87 11.47 16.22
C VAL A 185 9.70 12.55 17.27
N ILE A 186 9.92 13.79 16.88
CA ILE A 186 9.50 14.98 17.62
C ILE A 186 8.11 15.34 17.13
N GLY A 187 7.14 15.51 18.02
CA GLY A 187 5.77 15.87 17.63
C GLY A 187 5.22 17.03 18.44
N LYS A 188 4.45 17.88 17.76
CA LYS A 188 3.75 19.03 18.35
C LYS A 188 2.34 19.14 17.79
N THR A 189 1.35 19.29 18.67
CA THR A 189 -0.04 19.54 18.26
C THR A 189 -0.36 21.00 18.30
N THR A 190 -1.11 21.48 17.31
CA THR A 190 -1.52 22.88 17.16
C THR A 190 -2.96 22.96 16.70
N ASP A 191 -3.64 24.08 16.99
CA ASP A 191 -5.00 24.35 16.49
C ASP A 191 -5.01 24.75 15.01
N ARG A 192 -3.92 25.33 14.54
CA ARG A 192 -3.72 25.81 13.16
C ARG A 192 -2.46 25.20 12.56
N HIS A 193 -2.33 25.31 11.25
CA HIS A 193 -1.17 24.85 10.49
C HIS A 193 -0.70 25.95 9.52
N THR A 194 -0.40 27.13 10.10
CA THR A 194 0.13 28.27 9.36
C THR A 194 1.66 28.29 9.43
N SER A 195 2.28 29.20 8.70
CA SER A 195 3.73 29.41 8.75
C SER A 195 4.26 29.78 10.16
N VAL A 196 3.39 30.36 11.01
CA VAL A 196 3.77 30.71 12.38
C VAL A 196 3.99 29.45 13.22
N GLU A 197 3.04 28.52 13.18
CA GLU A 197 3.16 27.24 13.88
C GLU A 197 4.29 26.40 13.30
N PHE A 198 4.53 26.48 11.98
CA PHE A 198 5.65 25.81 11.35
C PHE A 198 6.98 26.33 11.85
N VAL A 199 7.20 27.66 11.90
CA VAL A 199 8.44 28.27 12.44
C VAL A 199 8.64 27.93 13.93
N ASP A 200 7.56 27.94 14.72
CA ASP A 200 7.59 27.54 16.12
C ASP A 200 7.97 26.05 16.26
N PHE A 201 7.52 25.20 15.34
CA PHE A 201 7.92 23.80 15.31
C PHE A 201 9.39 23.62 14.89
N LEU A 202 9.86 24.36 13.89
CA LEU A 202 11.28 24.38 13.52
C LEU A 202 12.17 24.78 14.70
N SER A 203 11.74 25.79 15.48
CA SER A 203 12.43 26.21 16.71
C SER A 203 12.50 25.07 17.73
N THR A 204 11.46 24.26 17.84
CA THR A 204 11.42 23.06 18.70
C THR A 204 12.45 22.02 18.26
N ILE A 205 12.63 21.81 16.93
CA ILE A 205 13.62 20.89 16.38
C ILE A 205 15.03 21.41 16.69
N VAL A 206 15.30 22.68 16.44
CA VAL A 206 16.61 23.30 16.73
C VAL A 206 16.98 23.17 18.21
N ALA A 207 16.03 23.47 19.10
CA ALA A 207 16.24 23.36 20.55
C ALA A 207 16.52 21.94 21.05
N SER A 208 16.15 20.93 20.27
CA SER A 208 16.38 19.49 20.57
C SER A 208 17.78 19.02 20.18
N GLN A 209 18.55 19.84 19.45
CA GLN A 209 19.86 19.48 18.92
C GLN A 209 20.98 20.23 19.62
N PRO A 210 22.21 19.67 19.66
CA PRO A 210 23.39 20.39 20.12
C PRO A 210 23.62 21.67 19.30
N PRO A 211 24.13 22.74 19.90
CA PRO A 211 24.26 24.07 19.25
C PRO A 211 25.10 24.08 17.96
N ASP A 212 26.12 23.24 17.90
CA ASP A 212 27.09 23.22 16.79
C ASP A 212 26.74 22.20 15.70
N ARG A 213 25.54 21.61 15.79
CA ARG A 213 25.12 20.56 14.86
C ARG A 213 24.41 21.16 13.64
N GLU A 214 24.87 20.79 12.46
CA GLU A 214 24.14 21.11 11.22
C GLU A 214 22.82 20.34 11.17
N ILE A 215 21.73 21.02 10.77
CA ILE A 215 20.38 20.45 10.76
C ILE A 215 19.82 20.55 9.34
N HIS A 216 19.63 19.41 8.70
CA HIS A 216 18.97 19.31 7.41
C HIS A 216 17.52 18.88 7.61
N ILE A 217 16.58 19.60 7.01
CA ILE A 217 15.16 19.38 7.17
C ILE A 217 14.54 19.18 5.79
N VAL A 218 14.06 17.97 5.52
CA VAL A 218 13.30 17.64 4.33
C VAL A 218 11.84 18.00 4.58
N VAL A 219 11.28 18.87 3.74
CA VAL A 219 9.91 19.36 3.80
C VAL A 219 9.23 19.24 2.43
N ASP A 220 7.92 19.27 2.42
CA ASP A 220 7.19 19.36 1.16
C ASP A 220 7.28 20.76 0.52
N ASN A 221 6.87 20.86 -0.74
CA ASN A 221 6.99 22.09 -1.53
C ASN A 221 5.80 23.06 -1.34
N LEU A 222 5.18 23.11 -0.15
CA LEU A 222 4.08 24.02 0.14
C LEU A 222 4.53 25.47 0.25
N SER A 223 3.67 26.40 -0.18
CA SER A 223 3.90 27.85 -0.07
C SER A 223 4.03 28.32 1.37
N ALA A 224 3.37 27.63 2.32
CA ALA A 224 3.48 27.93 3.75
C ALA A 224 4.91 27.79 4.30
N HIS A 225 5.72 26.93 3.68
CA HIS A 225 7.13 26.71 4.06
C HIS A 225 8.11 27.70 3.40
N LYS A 226 7.62 28.62 2.56
CA LYS A 226 8.41 29.62 1.82
C LYS A 226 8.02 31.06 2.15
N THR A 227 7.51 31.28 3.36
CA THR A 227 7.07 32.60 3.79
C THR A 227 8.24 33.43 4.34
N LYS A 228 8.04 34.75 4.44
CA LYS A 228 9.01 35.67 5.02
C LYS A 228 9.46 35.21 6.42
N GLY A 229 8.54 34.76 7.28
CA GLY A 229 8.87 34.29 8.62
C GLY A 229 9.81 33.07 8.62
N VAL A 230 9.67 32.17 7.65
CA VAL A 230 10.59 31.03 7.48
C VAL A 230 11.98 31.51 7.04
N PHE A 231 12.06 32.47 6.12
CA PHE A 231 13.35 33.04 5.71
C PHE A 231 14.05 33.81 6.86
N GLU A 232 13.30 34.56 7.66
CA GLU A 232 13.83 35.24 8.85
C GLU A 232 14.35 34.22 9.87
N PHE A 233 13.64 33.12 10.10
CA PHE A 233 14.07 32.02 10.94
C PHE A 233 15.39 31.41 10.44
N LEU A 234 15.51 31.13 9.15
CA LEU A 234 16.73 30.54 8.57
C LEU A 234 17.92 31.51 8.68
N ASN A 235 17.70 32.80 8.50
CA ASN A 235 18.75 33.83 8.67
C ASN A 235 19.27 33.87 10.12
N THR A 236 18.40 33.62 11.10
CA THR A 236 18.79 33.57 12.52
C THR A 236 19.37 32.23 12.97
N ASN A 237 19.18 31.18 12.16
CA ASN A 237 19.63 29.81 12.41
C ASN A 237 20.45 29.27 11.23
N PRO A 238 21.67 29.77 10.98
CA PRO A 238 22.46 29.44 9.78
C PRO A 238 22.89 27.96 9.70
N ALA A 239 22.83 27.23 10.81
CA ALA A 239 23.04 25.77 10.81
C ALA A 239 21.86 24.94 10.27
N VAL A 240 20.70 25.57 10.01
CA VAL A 240 19.51 24.92 9.50
C VAL A 240 19.41 25.09 8.00
N ARG A 241 19.18 23.97 7.29
CA ARG A 241 18.96 23.96 5.84
C ARG A 241 17.66 23.23 5.52
N LEU A 242 16.78 23.87 4.72
CA LEU A 242 15.56 23.25 4.22
C LEU A 242 15.80 22.64 2.83
N HIS A 243 15.34 21.40 2.65
CA HIS A 243 15.35 20.64 1.39
C HIS A 243 13.92 20.37 0.97
N TYR A 244 13.52 20.95 -0.15
CA TYR A 244 12.14 20.85 -0.62
C TYR A 244 11.95 19.62 -1.53
N THR A 245 10.92 18.80 -1.26
CA THR A 245 10.55 17.75 -2.18
C THR A 245 10.09 18.32 -3.52
N PRO A 246 10.28 17.61 -4.64
CA PRO A 246 9.64 18.00 -5.89
C PRO A 246 8.12 18.07 -5.74
N THR A 247 7.47 18.93 -6.50
CA THR A 247 6.01 19.07 -6.49
C THR A 247 5.35 17.69 -6.73
N TYR A 248 4.31 17.37 -5.97
CA TYR A 248 3.60 16.08 -5.98
C TYR A 248 4.45 14.84 -5.64
N SER A 249 5.53 15.02 -4.89
CA SER A 249 6.46 13.94 -4.53
C SER A 249 6.60 13.75 -3.02
N SER A 250 5.50 13.86 -2.27
CA SER A 250 5.47 13.66 -0.81
C SER A 250 5.99 12.27 -0.39
N TRP A 251 5.96 11.27 -1.28
CA TRP A 251 6.54 9.95 -1.06
C TRP A 251 8.06 9.97 -0.80
N LEU A 252 8.76 11.03 -1.17
CA LEU A 252 10.16 11.27 -0.80
C LEU A 252 10.31 11.68 0.66
N ASN A 253 9.26 12.21 1.29
CA ASN A 253 9.29 12.59 2.69
C ASN A 253 8.97 11.38 3.58
N GLN A 254 9.97 10.84 4.28
CA GLN A 254 9.80 9.60 5.06
C GLN A 254 8.82 9.74 6.24
N VAL A 255 8.54 10.94 6.73
CA VAL A 255 7.57 11.15 7.82
C VAL A 255 6.16 10.70 7.44
N GLU A 256 5.81 10.67 6.15
CA GLU A 256 4.54 10.16 5.65
C GLU A 256 4.32 8.68 5.99
N ILE A 257 5.41 7.89 6.00
CA ILE A 257 5.36 6.49 6.43
C ILE A 257 4.97 6.41 7.91
N TRP A 258 5.52 7.31 8.71
CA TRP A 258 5.21 7.39 10.14
C TRP A 258 3.78 7.89 10.37
N PHE A 259 3.30 8.88 9.62
CA PHE A 259 1.90 9.30 9.68
C PHE A 259 0.93 8.15 9.37
N SER A 260 1.28 7.27 8.46
CA SER A 260 0.51 6.06 8.21
C SER A 260 0.47 5.10 9.41
N LYS A 261 1.52 5.06 10.23
CA LYS A 261 1.55 4.26 11.48
C LYS A 261 0.64 4.86 12.55
N ILE A 262 0.78 6.15 12.86
CA ILE A 262 -0.06 6.79 13.89
C ILE A 262 -1.53 6.84 13.47
N GLN A 263 -1.82 7.01 12.17
CA GLN A 263 -3.18 6.93 11.65
C GLN A 263 -3.84 5.59 12.01
N ARG A 264 -3.14 4.48 11.79
CA ARG A 264 -3.67 3.14 12.08
C ARG A 264 -3.68 2.82 13.56
N ALA A 265 -2.66 3.24 14.30
CA ALA A 265 -2.49 2.88 15.70
C ALA A 265 -3.37 3.68 16.67
N VAL A 266 -3.62 4.97 16.36
CA VAL A 266 -4.28 5.90 17.29
C VAL A 266 -5.53 6.52 16.68
N ILE A 267 -5.42 7.08 15.45
CA ILE A 267 -6.45 7.99 14.93
C ILE A 267 -7.66 7.22 14.40
N ALA A 268 -7.44 6.17 13.59
CA ALA A 268 -8.51 5.49 12.85
C ALA A 268 -9.59 4.87 13.75
N ARG A 269 -9.23 4.42 14.95
CA ARG A 269 -10.15 3.79 15.91
C ARG A 269 -10.22 4.53 17.24
N GLY A 270 -9.52 5.67 17.34
CA GLY A 270 -9.48 6.46 18.56
C GLY A 270 -10.83 7.11 18.87
N ILE A 271 -11.15 7.19 20.15
CA ILE A 271 -12.25 7.97 20.71
C ILE A 271 -11.62 9.11 21.47
N PHE A 272 -12.07 10.35 21.21
CA PHE A 272 -11.45 11.55 21.73
C PHE A 272 -12.53 12.49 22.30
N THR A 273 -12.59 12.60 23.62
CA THR A 273 -13.59 13.37 24.35
C THR A 273 -13.35 14.89 24.29
N SER A 274 -12.20 15.31 23.77
CA SER A 274 -11.85 16.72 23.57
C SER A 274 -10.62 16.84 22.68
N LYS A 275 -10.30 18.04 22.19
CA LYS A 275 -9.01 18.33 21.52
C LYS A 275 -7.83 18.07 22.43
N THR A 276 -7.94 18.40 23.71
CA THR A 276 -6.88 18.14 24.73
C THR A 276 -6.65 16.64 24.90
N ASP A 277 -7.72 15.81 24.90
CA ASP A 277 -7.59 14.37 24.99
C ASP A 277 -6.94 13.78 23.72
N LEU A 278 -7.32 14.27 22.53
CA LEU A 278 -6.67 13.91 21.27
C LEU A 278 -5.17 14.23 21.32
N SER A 279 -4.80 15.47 21.66
CA SER A 279 -3.40 15.89 21.78
C SER A 279 -2.61 14.98 22.74
N ARG A 280 -3.16 14.76 23.93
CA ARG A 280 -2.53 13.90 24.95
C ARG A 280 -2.31 12.46 24.43
N LYS A 281 -3.27 11.88 23.71
CA LYS A 281 -3.16 10.52 23.15
C LYS A 281 -2.11 10.45 22.04
N LEU A 282 -2.07 11.45 21.15
CA LEU A 282 -1.07 11.55 20.09
C LEU A 282 0.35 11.66 20.66
N LEU A 283 0.58 12.59 21.58
CA LEU A 283 1.91 12.81 22.19
C LEU A 283 2.33 11.62 23.07
N ARG A 284 1.39 10.95 23.76
CA ARG A 284 1.68 9.71 24.48
C ARG A 284 2.14 8.60 23.54
N TYR A 285 1.50 8.46 22.39
CA TYR A 285 1.90 7.48 21.38
C TYR A 285 3.31 7.77 20.87
N ILE A 286 3.64 9.04 20.55
CA ILE A 286 4.99 9.43 20.12
C ILE A 286 6.03 9.05 21.17
N LYS A 287 5.79 9.40 22.43
CA LYS A 287 6.68 9.04 23.54
C LYS A 287 6.89 7.52 23.67
N GLN A 288 5.83 6.74 23.46
CA GLN A 288 5.94 5.28 23.52
C GLN A 288 6.64 4.71 22.29
N TYR A 289 6.33 5.24 21.10
CA TYR A 289 6.97 4.86 19.84
C TYR A 289 8.49 5.05 19.88
N ASN A 290 8.95 6.19 20.39
CA ASN A 290 10.38 6.51 20.46
C ASN A 290 11.20 5.55 21.34
N LYS A 291 10.56 4.82 22.27
CA LYS A 291 11.26 3.78 23.07
C LYS A 291 11.73 2.59 22.22
N THR A 292 11.11 2.36 21.10
CA THR A 292 11.38 1.22 20.20
C THR A 292 11.47 1.68 18.74
N ALA A 293 11.79 2.93 18.53
CA ALA A 293 11.95 3.51 17.19
C ALA A 293 13.00 2.74 16.39
N THR A 294 12.76 2.59 15.13
CA THR A 294 13.68 1.95 14.19
C THR A 294 13.68 2.71 12.87
N LEU A 295 14.81 2.70 12.21
CA LEU A 295 15.02 3.32 10.91
C LEU A 295 14.00 2.82 9.87
N PHE A 296 13.59 3.71 8.99
CA PHE A 296 12.91 3.32 7.77
C PHE A 296 13.93 2.98 6.69
N HIS A 297 14.02 1.70 6.35
CA HIS A 297 14.86 1.27 5.24
C HIS A 297 14.07 1.37 3.93
N TRP A 298 14.55 2.17 2.99
CA TRP A 298 14.05 2.14 1.63
C TRP A 298 14.44 0.82 0.96
N ARG A 299 13.44 -0.02 0.69
CA ARG A 299 13.62 -1.25 -0.08
C ARG A 299 12.81 -1.15 -1.35
N TYR A 300 13.47 -0.87 -2.44
CA TYR A 300 12.87 -0.97 -3.77
C TYR A 300 13.00 -2.40 -4.26
N LYS A 301 11.91 -3.17 -4.19
CA LYS A 301 11.94 -4.61 -4.50
C LYS A 301 11.61 -4.94 -5.97
N ASN A 302 11.06 -4.00 -6.74
CA ASN A 302 10.57 -4.33 -8.08
C ASN A 302 10.78 -3.16 -9.04
N VAL A 303 11.74 -3.32 -9.94
CA VAL A 303 12.10 -2.32 -10.97
C VAL A 303 10.97 -2.16 -12.00
N ASP A 304 10.15 -3.19 -12.19
CA ASP A 304 9.04 -3.20 -13.16
C ASP A 304 7.83 -2.38 -12.72
N HIS A 305 7.79 -1.94 -11.46
CA HIS A 305 6.75 -1.04 -10.95
C HIS A 305 6.99 0.45 -11.25
N ARG A 306 8.02 0.80 -12.02
CA ARG A 306 8.17 2.17 -12.51
C ARG A 306 7.03 2.48 -13.48
N ILE A 307 6.10 3.32 -13.07
CA ILE A 307 5.14 3.95 -13.98
C ILE A 307 5.95 4.94 -14.82
N LYS A 308 6.34 4.51 -16.01
CA LYS A 308 6.84 5.45 -17.01
C LYS A 308 5.62 6.13 -17.62
N PRO A 309 5.57 7.45 -17.71
CA PRO A 309 4.56 8.12 -18.52
C PRO A 309 4.73 7.59 -19.95
N ASP A 310 3.69 6.93 -20.46
CA ASP A 310 3.68 6.46 -21.83
C ASP A 310 3.34 7.67 -22.71
N HIS A 311 4.37 8.30 -23.27
CA HIS A 311 4.21 9.42 -24.21
C HIS A 311 3.66 8.98 -25.57
N SER A 312 3.30 7.70 -25.74
CA SER A 312 2.79 7.15 -27.01
C SER A 312 1.27 7.23 -27.16
N THR A 313 0.54 7.81 -26.21
CA THR A 313 -0.92 8.00 -26.33
C THR A 313 -1.26 9.48 -26.43
N SER A 314 -0.72 10.14 -27.46
CA SER A 314 -1.35 11.32 -28.03
C SER A 314 -2.40 10.84 -29.05
N LEU A 315 -3.69 10.78 -28.62
CA LEU A 315 -4.88 10.95 -29.48
C LEU A 315 -6.07 11.23 -28.59
#